data_6922b416be745ea5724a1b9630bb0033
#
_entry.id   6922b416be745ea5724a1b9630bb0033
#
_cell.length_a   1.000
_cell.length_b   1.000
_cell.length_c   1.000
_cell.angle_alpha   90.00
_cell.angle_beta   90.00
_cell.angle_gamma   90.00
#
_symmetry.space_group_name_H-M   'P 1'
#
loop_
_entity.id
_entity.type
_entity.pdbx_description
1 polymer ?
#
loop_
_entity_poly.entity_id
_entity_poly.type
_entity_poly.pdbx_seq_one_letter_code
_entity_poly.pdbx_strand_id
1 'polypeptide(L)'
;MELVLLLKAAVMGVVEGLTEFLPISSTGHLILAGSLLGLDDAKAKVFDIAIQTGAIFAVILVYWQKIRDTIVALPSSRQAQRFALNVVIGFLPAVVLGLAFGSAIKAHLFTPIVVASTFIVGGFIILWAERRAPAHTRVTSVDDMTAMDALKVGLVQCLAMIPGTSRSGATIIGGMLMGLSRKAAIDYSFFLAMPTLIGAGVYSLFKERALLSWADLPMFAVGLVFAFLSAWVCVRWLLRYISQHSFVPFAWYRIAFGCVVLLTWSMGWVAWAPD
;
A
#
# COMPACT_ATOMS: atom_id res chain seq x y z
N MET A 1 8.07 -28.38 12.58
CA MET A 1 7.48 -27.10 13.06
C MET A 1 8.05 -25.92 12.28
N GLU A 2 9.35 -25.86 12.09
CA GLU A 2 10.01 -24.77 11.34
C GLU A 2 9.56 -24.64 9.88
N LEU A 3 9.51 -25.74 9.11
CA LEU A 3 9.09 -25.74 7.70
C LEU A 3 7.67 -25.20 7.51
N VAL A 4 6.73 -25.58 8.39
CA VAL A 4 5.33 -25.10 8.31
C VAL A 4 5.28 -23.60 8.54
N LEU A 5 6.06 -23.06 9.47
CA LEU A 5 6.15 -21.64 9.74
C LEU A 5 6.73 -20.87 8.53
N LEU A 6 7.77 -21.40 7.89
CA LEU A 6 8.36 -20.82 6.69
C LEU A 6 7.38 -20.83 5.51
N LEU A 7 6.60 -21.90 5.35
CA LEU A 7 5.54 -21.95 4.32
C LEU A 7 4.45 -20.90 4.57
N LYS A 8 4.01 -20.75 5.82
CA LYS A 8 3.07 -19.68 6.21
C LYS A 8 3.64 -18.30 5.90
N ALA A 9 4.91 -18.05 6.24
CA ALA A 9 5.60 -16.79 5.94
C ALA A 9 5.67 -16.53 4.43
N ALA A 10 5.94 -17.55 3.62
CA ALA A 10 5.95 -17.45 2.17
C ALA A 10 4.57 -17.07 1.63
N VAL A 11 3.50 -17.72 2.11
CA VAL A 11 2.12 -17.37 1.72
C VAL A 11 1.79 -15.94 2.07
N MET A 12 2.09 -15.48 3.30
CA MET A 12 1.87 -14.10 3.73
C MET A 12 2.65 -13.12 2.84
N GLY A 13 3.91 -13.41 2.53
CA GLY A 13 4.71 -12.62 1.61
C GLY A 13 4.09 -12.51 0.21
N VAL A 14 3.59 -13.63 -0.33
CA VAL A 14 2.90 -13.64 -1.63
C VAL A 14 1.63 -12.80 -1.58
N VAL A 15 0.81 -12.93 -0.55
CA VAL A 15 -0.41 -12.14 -0.36
C VAL A 15 -0.07 -10.66 -0.31
N GLU A 16 0.92 -10.27 0.49
CA GLU A 16 1.37 -8.88 0.60
C GLU A 16 1.82 -8.32 -0.75
N GLY A 17 2.75 -9.00 -1.42
CA GLY A 17 3.30 -8.50 -2.68
C GLY A 17 2.28 -8.40 -3.82
N LEU A 18 1.27 -9.27 -3.84
CA LEU A 18 0.20 -9.20 -4.83
C LEU A 18 -0.82 -8.11 -4.51
N THR A 19 -1.04 -7.77 -3.25
CA THR A 19 -2.16 -6.89 -2.86
C THR A 19 -1.77 -5.47 -2.49
N GLU A 20 -0.50 -5.20 -2.12
CA GLU A 20 -0.05 -3.87 -1.66
C GLU A 20 -0.15 -2.80 -2.74
N PHE A 21 0.21 -3.13 -3.98
CA PHE A 21 0.25 -2.16 -5.08
C PHE A 21 -1.03 -2.09 -5.90
N LEU A 22 -1.90 -3.08 -5.77
CA LEU A 22 -3.23 -3.05 -6.36
C LEU A 22 -4.16 -2.17 -5.52
N PRO A 23 -5.16 -1.51 -6.13
CA PRO A 23 -6.10 -0.66 -5.39
C PRO A 23 -7.14 -1.47 -4.62
N ILE A 24 -6.72 -2.57 -3.92
CA ILE A 24 -7.60 -3.52 -3.24
C ILE A 24 -7.35 -3.67 -1.73
N SER A 25 -6.34 -3.00 -1.18
CA SER A 25 -5.92 -3.03 0.23
C SER A 25 -5.33 -4.36 0.72
N SER A 26 -4.02 -4.39 0.93
CA SER A 26 -3.30 -5.53 1.50
C SER A 26 -3.74 -5.85 2.93
N THR A 27 -4.05 -4.84 3.74
CA THR A 27 -4.42 -5.00 5.16
C THR A 27 -5.53 -6.02 5.37
N GLY A 28 -6.65 -5.92 4.62
CA GLY A 28 -7.75 -6.89 4.77
C GLY A 28 -7.35 -8.30 4.35
N HIS A 29 -6.50 -8.45 3.34
CA HIS A 29 -6.03 -9.75 2.88
C HIS A 29 -5.06 -10.39 3.87
N LEU A 30 -4.15 -9.59 4.48
CA LEU A 30 -3.23 -10.07 5.51
C LEU A 30 -3.96 -10.48 6.79
N ILE A 31 -4.98 -9.73 7.24
CA ILE A 31 -5.82 -10.12 8.38
C ILE A 31 -6.49 -11.48 8.10
N LEU A 32 -7.11 -11.64 6.93
CA LEU A 32 -7.75 -12.90 6.54
C LEU A 32 -6.74 -14.04 6.46
N ALA A 33 -5.64 -13.87 5.75
CA ALA A 33 -4.62 -14.90 5.57
C ALA A 33 -3.93 -15.23 6.90
N GLY A 34 -3.60 -14.23 7.71
CA GLY A 34 -2.98 -14.41 9.03
C GLY A 34 -3.88 -15.22 9.96
N SER A 35 -5.16 -14.86 10.05
CA SER A 35 -6.13 -15.61 10.87
C SER A 35 -6.27 -17.06 10.41
N LEU A 36 -6.41 -17.31 9.09
CA LEU A 36 -6.50 -18.67 8.54
C LEU A 36 -5.23 -19.50 8.74
N LEU A 37 -4.08 -18.85 8.81
CA LEU A 37 -2.79 -19.50 9.03
C LEU A 37 -2.42 -19.58 10.52
N GLY A 38 -3.18 -18.96 11.42
CA GLY A 38 -2.84 -18.83 12.83
C GLY A 38 -1.57 -18.00 13.05
N LEU A 39 -1.46 -16.88 12.34
CA LEU A 39 -0.44 -15.85 12.45
C LEU A 39 -1.14 -14.52 12.74
N ASP A 40 -1.62 -14.35 13.96
CA ASP A 40 -2.46 -13.21 14.39
C ASP A 40 -1.96 -12.55 15.70
N ASP A 41 -0.83 -13.00 16.23
CA ASP A 41 -0.21 -12.45 17.43
C ASP A 41 0.51 -11.10 17.18
N ALA A 42 1.03 -10.51 18.24
CA ALA A 42 1.74 -9.23 18.17
C ALA A 42 3.00 -9.30 17.27
N LYS A 43 3.68 -10.45 17.23
CA LYS A 43 4.85 -10.66 16.37
C LYS A 43 4.45 -10.74 14.89
N ALA A 44 3.33 -11.40 14.58
CA ALA A 44 2.78 -11.47 13.23
C ALA A 44 2.44 -10.07 12.70
N LYS A 45 1.94 -9.16 13.53
CA LYS A 45 1.70 -7.75 13.14
C LYS A 45 2.99 -7.00 12.76
N VAL A 46 4.09 -7.27 13.46
CA VAL A 46 5.41 -6.72 13.10
C VAL A 46 5.92 -7.35 11.80
N PHE A 47 5.71 -8.65 11.64
CA PHE A 47 6.06 -9.36 10.41
C PHE A 47 5.29 -8.81 9.20
N ASP A 48 3.98 -8.56 9.32
CA ASP A 48 3.17 -7.97 8.24
C ASP A 48 3.72 -6.62 7.77
N ILE A 49 4.12 -5.76 8.70
CA ILE A 49 4.75 -4.47 8.35
C ILE A 49 6.14 -4.68 7.73
N ALA A 50 6.88 -5.67 8.19
CA ALA A 50 8.21 -5.96 7.64
C ALA A 50 8.14 -6.45 6.19
N ILE A 51 7.21 -7.34 5.85
CA ILE A 51 7.07 -7.86 4.49
C ILE A 51 6.63 -6.79 3.47
N GLN A 52 5.92 -5.71 3.91
CA GLN A 52 5.68 -4.52 3.10
C GLN A 52 6.99 -3.88 2.62
N THR A 53 8.02 -3.89 3.48
CA THR A 53 9.36 -3.41 3.09
C THR A 53 9.97 -4.31 2.00
N GLY A 54 9.74 -5.62 2.04
CA GLY A 54 10.12 -6.53 0.96
C GLY A 54 9.45 -6.17 -0.36
N ALA A 55 8.15 -5.93 -0.31
CA ALA A 55 7.36 -5.54 -1.48
C ALA A 55 7.82 -4.21 -2.10
N ILE A 56 8.20 -3.20 -1.28
CA ILE A 56 8.64 -1.91 -1.82
C ILE A 56 10.00 -1.98 -2.52
N PHE A 57 10.89 -2.91 -2.14
CA PHE A 57 12.13 -3.12 -2.88
C PHE A 57 11.88 -3.56 -4.33
N ALA A 58 10.78 -4.25 -4.63
CA ALA A 58 10.40 -4.58 -5.99
C ALA A 58 10.06 -3.32 -6.80
N VAL A 59 9.37 -2.34 -6.21
CA VAL A 59 9.08 -1.06 -6.84
C VAL A 59 10.37 -0.27 -7.08
N ILE A 60 11.28 -0.24 -6.10
CA ILE A 60 12.59 0.40 -6.25
C ILE A 60 13.34 -0.21 -7.43
N LEU A 61 13.32 -1.53 -7.58
CA LEU A 61 13.97 -2.21 -8.70
C LEU A 61 13.32 -1.85 -10.05
N VAL A 62 11.98 -1.82 -10.13
CA VAL A 62 11.25 -1.48 -11.36
C VAL A 62 11.54 -0.03 -11.79
N TYR A 63 11.63 0.88 -10.84
CA TYR A 63 11.88 2.30 -11.08
C TYR A 63 13.34 2.71 -10.88
N TRP A 64 14.26 1.74 -10.78
CA TRP A 64 15.67 1.99 -10.47
C TRP A 64 16.32 3.04 -11.37
N GLN A 65 16.07 2.97 -12.68
CA GLN A 65 16.63 3.94 -13.62
C GLN A 65 16.17 5.37 -13.30
N LYS A 66 14.84 5.58 -13.11
CA LYS A 66 14.30 6.90 -12.75
C LYS A 66 14.86 7.42 -11.44
N ILE A 67 14.99 6.54 -10.43
CA ILE A 67 15.55 6.90 -9.12
C ILE A 67 17.01 7.33 -9.27
N ARG A 68 17.82 6.50 -9.91
CA ARG A 68 19.24 6.77 -10.15
C ARG A 68 19.43 8.08 -10.91
N ASP A 69 18.72 8.24 -12.02
CA ASP A 69 18.86 9.42 -12.89
C ASP A 69 18.41 10.70 -12.14
N THR A 70 17.37 10.59 -11.29
CA THR A 70 16.97 11.70 -10.42
C THR A 70 18.06 12.05 -9.42
N ILE A 71 18.64 11.06 -8.71
CA ILE A 71 19.69 11.29 -7.70
C ILE A 71 20.93 11.93 -8.35
N VAL A 72 21.38 11.42 -9.49
CA VAL A 72 22.54 11.96 -10.20
C VAL A 72 22.27 13.39 -10.69
N ALA A 73 21.06 13.69 -11.12
CA ALA A 73 20.70 15.01 -11.64
C ALA A 73 20.32 16.03 -10.55
N LEU A 74 20.14 15.62 -9.27
CA LEU A 74 19.74 16.52 -8.17
C LEU A 74 20.60 17.79 -8.06
N PRO A 75 21.94 17.76 -8.18
CA PRO A 75 22.75 18.96 -8.01
C PRO A 75 22.56 20.01 -9.14
N SER A 76 22.15 19.57 -10.34
CA SER A 76 22.17 20.42 -11.55
C SER A 76 20.80 20.62 -12.21
N SER A 77 19.81 19.75 -11.96
CA SER A 77 18.53 19.77 -12.64
C SER A 77 17.39 20.26 -11.74
N ARG A 78 16.78 21.38 -12.12
CA ARG A 78 15.55 21.88 -11.44
C ARG A 78 14.38 20.90 -11.53
N GLN A 79 14.31 20.10 -12.59
CA GLN A 79 13.28 19.08 -12.75
C GLN A 79 13.47 17.95 -11.74
N ALA A 80 14.70 17.45 -11.58
CA ALA A 80 15.02 16.42 -10.59
C ALA A 80 14.75 16.90 -9.16
N GLN A 81 15.14 18.15 -8.85
CA GLN A 81 14.88 18.79 -7.55
C GLN A 81 13.39 18.91 -7.28
N ARG A 82 12.60 19.38 -8.27
CA ARG A 82 11.14 19.51 -8.15
C ARG A 82 10.47 18.15 -7.94
N PHE A 83 10.87 17.12 -8.71
CA PHE A 83 10.34 15.78 -8.55
C PHE A 83 10.64 15.21 -7.14
N ALA A 84 11.89 15.28 -6.68
CA ALA A 84 12.26 14.84 -5.34
C ALA A 84 11.50 15.60 -4.23
N LEU A 85 11.38 16.93 -4.39
CA LEU A 85 10.63 17.77 -3.47
C LEU A 85 9.13 17.38 -3.46
N ASN A 86 8.54 17.10 -4.61
CA ASN A 86 7.15 16.64 -4.71
C ASN A 86 6.93 15.32 -3.97
N VAL A 87 7.87 14.37 -4.02
CA VAL A 87 7.78 13.13 -3.24
C VAL A 87 7.81 13.43 -1.74
N VAL A 88 8.70 14.33 -1.29
CA VAL A 88 8.76 14.75 0.12
C VAL A 88 7.46 15.45 0.55
N ILE A 89 6.96 16.41 -0.24
CA ILE A 89 5.71 17.14 0.05
C ILE A 89 4.52 16.18 0.17
N GLY A 90 4.41 15.20 -0.74
CA GLY A 90 3.34 14.21 -0.68
C GLY A 90 3.47 13.23 0.50
N PHE A 91 4.68 12.97 0.97
CA PHE A 91 4.95 12.09 2.09
C PHE A 91 4.62 12.74 3.45
N LEU A 92 4.91 14.03 3.62
CA LEU A 92 4.82 14.75 4.90
C LEU A 92 3.44 14.67 5.59
N PRO A 93 2.28 14.86 4.91
CA PRO A 93 0.98 14.77 5.56
C PRO A 93 0.76 13.44 6.29
N ALA A 94 1.13 12.32 5.65
CA ALA A 94 1.01 10.99 6.25
C ALA A 94 1.92 10.80 7.46
N VAL A 95 3.13 11.34 7.44
CA VAL A 95 4.05 11.33 8.60
C VAL A 95 3.45 12.10 9.77
N VAL A 96 3.01 13.35 9.53
CA VAL A 96 2.46 14.20 10.58
C VAL A 96 1.23 13.56 11.23
N LEU A 97 0.28 13.11 10.42
CA LEU A 97 -0.94 12.48 10.95
C LEU A 97 -0.67 11.11 11.56
N GLY A 98 0.23 10.32 10.99
CA GLY A 98 0.60 9.01 11.51
C GLY A 98 1.26 9.10 12.88
N LEU A 99 2.17 10.06 13.07
CA LEU A 99 2.81 10.29 14.38
C LEU A 99 1.84 10.88 15.41
N ALA A 100 0.96 11.80 14.98
CA ALA A 100 0.01 12.45 15.90
C ALA A 100 -1.16 11.54 16.30
N PHE A 101 -1.70 10.75 15.38
CA PHE A 101 -2.97 10.03 15.56
C PHE A 101 -2.87 8.52 15.33
N GLY A 102 -1.71 7.97 14.97
CA GLY A 102 -1.55 6.57 14.59
C GLY A 102 -2.01 5.57 15.67
N SER A 103 -1.75 5.84 16.95
CA SER A 103 -2.23 5.01 18.06
C SER A 103 -3.75 5.05 18.22
N ALA A 104 -4.35 6.24 18.14
CA ALA A 104 -5.80 6.41 18.21
C ALA A 104 -6.50 5.75 17.01
N ILE A 105 -5.95 5.87 15.81
CA ILE A 105 -6.45 5.22 14.60
C ILE A 105 -6.44 3.70 14.78
N LYS A 106 -5.33 3.13 15.26
CA LYS A 106 -5.24 1.69 15.52
C LYS A 106 -6.25 1.22 16.56
N ALA A 107 -6.41 1.97 17.67
CA ALA A 107 -7.30 1.60 18.75
C ALA A 107 -8.80 1.65 18.37
N HIS A 108 -9.21 2.56 17.48
CA HIS A 108 -10.63 2.81 17.23
C HIS A 108 -11.12 2.38 15.84
N LEU A 109 -10.25 2.32 14.84
CA LEU A 109 -10.66 2.06 13.46
C LEU A 109 -10.34 0.64 12.95
N PHE A 110 -9.50 -0.14 13.66
CA PHE A 110 -9.20 -1.51 13.26
C PHE A 110 -10.34 -2.47 13.68
N THR A 111 -11.51 -2.29 13.10
CA THR A 111 -12.69 -3.13 13.33
C THR A 111 -13.18 -3.75 12.02
N PRO A 112 -13.83 -4.94 12.06
CA PRO A 112 -14.33 -5.59 10.85
C PRO A 112 -15.34 -4.73 10.09
N ILE A 113 -16.16 -3.96 10.80
CA ILE A 113 -17.13 -3.05 10.19
C ILE A 113 -16.41 -1.94 9.40
N VAL A 114 -15.37 -1.32 9.97
CA VAL A 114 -14.59 -0.29 9.29
C VAL A 114 -13.87 -0.87 8.07
N VAL A 115 -13.20 -2.02 8.22
CA VAL A 115 -12.53 -2.70 7.10
C VAL A 115 -13.50 -3.00 5.97
N ALA A 116 -14.63 -3.63 6.26
CA ALA A 116 -15.64 -3.94 5.26
C ALA A 116 -16.22 -2.70 4.60
N SER A 117 -16.57 -1.68 5.39
CA SER A 117 -17.13 -0.42 4.89
C SER A 117 -16.17 0.28 3.94
N THR A 118 -14.88 0.36 4.29
CA THR A 118 -13.85 0.99 3.45
C THR A 118 -13.58 0.21 2.18
N PHE A 119 -13.65 -1.13 2.21
CA PHE A 119 -13.60 -1.95 0.99
C PHE A 119 -14.77 -1.63 0.07
N ILE A 120 -16.02 -1.67 0.58
CA ILE A 120 -17.24 -1.46 -0.20
C ILE A 120 -17.30 -0.02 -0.71
N VAL A 121 -17.18 0.97 0.17
CA VAL A 121 -17.22 2.40 -0.19
C VAL A 121 -16.09 2.74 -1.16
N GLY A 122 -14.86 2.25 -0.91
CA GLY A 122 -13.74 2.44 -1.82
C GLY A 122 -13.98 1.83 -3.21
N GLY A 123 -14.67 0.68 -3.28
CA GLY A 123 -15.11 0.09 -4.55
C GLY A 123 -16.07 1.02 -5.31
N PHE A 124 -17.09 1.56 -4.65
CA PHE A 124 -18.01 2.53 -5.25
C PHE A 124 -17.30 3.83 -5.67
N ILE A 125 -16.34 4.32 -4.88
CA ILE A 125 -15.52 5.50 -5.22
C ILE A 125 -14.73 5.23 -6.52
N ILE A 126 -14.13 4.05 -6.68
CA ILE A 126 -13.42 3.68 -7.91
C ILE A 126 -14.38 3.67 -9.11
N LEU A 127 -15.56 3.05 -8.99
CA LEU A 127 -16.58 3.03 -10.06
C LEU A 127 -17.02 4.45 -10.45
N TRP A 128 -17.23 5.31 -9.46
CA TRP A 128 -17.61 6.69 -9.69
C TRP A 128 -16.48 7.49 -10.35
N ALA A 129 -15.22 7.33 -9.89
CA ALA A 129 -14.07 8.01 -10.44
C ALA A 129 -13.80 7.61 -11.89
N GLU A 130 -13.92 6.33 -12.23
CA GLU A 130 -13.75 5.82 -13.60
C GLU A 130 -14.80 6.41 -14.58
N ARG A 131 -16.03 6.63 -14.09
CA ARG A 131 -17.08 7.29 -14.89
C ARG A 131 -16.84 8.79 -15.07
N ARG A 132 -16.12 9.42 -14.14
CA ARG A 132 -15.84 10.85 -14.10
C ARG A 132 -14.42 11.22 -14.51
N ALA A 133 -13.62 10.23 -14.91
CA ALA A 133 -12.25 10.48 -15.37
C ALA A 133 -12.29 11.59 -16.43
N PRO A 134 -11.56 12.70 -16.23
CA PRO A 134 -11.63 13.84 -17.14
C PRO A 134 -11.20 13.42 -18.56
N ALA A 135 -11.93 13.88 -19.57
CA ALA A 135 -11.61 13.64 -20.96
C ALA A 135 -10.22 14.19 -21.34
N HIS A 136 -9.74 15.19 -20.62
CA HIS A 136 -8.41 15.76 -20.76
C HIS A 136 -7.64 15.67 -19.44
N THR A 137 -6.55 14.93 -19.42
CA THR A 137 -5.63 14.86 -18.31
C THR A 137 -4.68 16.06 -18.35
N ARG A 138 -4.54 16.77 -17.21
CA ARG A 138 -3.66 17.94 -17.08
C ARG A 138 -2.20 17.53 -16.86
N VAL A 139 -1.96 16.44 -16.16
CA VAL A 139 -0.64 15.92 -15.80
C VAL A 139 -0.47 14.53 -16.40
N THR A 140 0.44 14.40 -17.35
CA THR A 140 0.71 13.13 -18.04
C THR A 140 1.94 12.41 -17.53
N SER A 141 2.86 13.12 -16.86
CA SER A 141 4.09 12.60 -16.27
C SER A 141 4.24 13.10 -14.82
N VAL A 142 4.90 12.33 -13.98
CA VAL A 142 5.28 12.75 -12.62
C VAL A 142 6.20 13.97 -12.61
N ASP A 143 6.93 14.19 -13.69
CA ASP A 143 7.82 15.34 -13.86
C ASP A 143 7.06 16.66 -14.12
N ASP A 144 5.80 16.57 -14.56
CA ASP A 144 4.93 17.73 -14.81
C ASP A 144 4.12 18.15 -13.57
N MET A 145 4.16 17.37 -12.51
CA MET A 145 3.44 17.65 -11.27
C MET A 145 3.93 18.93 -10.60
N THR A 146 2.99 19.72 -10.11
CA THR A 146 3.26 20.85 -9.22
C THR A 146 3.36 20.39 -7.76
N ALA A 147 3.94 21.24 -6.89
CA ALA A 147 3.94 20.98 -5.44
C ALA A 147 2.53 20.89 -4.86
N MET A 148 1.56 21.62 -5.43
CA MET A 148 0.16 21.54 -5.02
C MET A 148 -0.47 20.19 -5.40
N ASP A 149 -0.13 19.62 -6.56
CA ASP A 149 -0.59 18.28 -6.94
C ASP A 149 -0.04 17.23 -5.96
N ALA A 150 1.25 17.32 -5.65
CA ALA A 150 1.92 16.46 -4.70
C ALA A 150 1.26 16.53 -3.30
N LEU A 151 1.02 17.74 -2.80
CA LEU A 151 0.36 17.96 -1.51
C LEU A 151 -1.06 17.38 -1.49
N LYS A 152 -1.84 17.63 -2.52
CA LYS A 152 -3.22 17.10 -2.63
C LYS A 152 -3.25 15.57 -2.61
N VAL A 153 -2.38 14.91 -3.39
CA VAL A 153 -2.28 13.44 -3.37
C VAL A 153 -1.79 12.95 -2.00
N GLY A 154 -0.84 13.66 -1.37
CA GLY A 154 -0.36 13.35 -0.02
C GLY A 154 -1.46 13.48 1.06
N LEU A 155 -2.34 14.48 0.95
CA LEU A 155 -3.50 14.60 1.84
C LEU A 155 -4.49 13.46 1.64
N VAL A 156 -4.76 13.07 0.39
CA VAL A 156 -5.62 11.91 0.10
C VAL A 156 -4.97 10.60 0.58
N GLN A 157 -3.64 10.48 0.53
CA GLN A 157 -2.94 9.33 1.12
C GLN A 157 -3.28 9.13 2.60
N CYS A 158 -3.55 10.19 3.34
CA CYS A 158 -3.90 10.09 4.77
C CYS A 158 -5.19 9.28 5.01
N LEU A 159 -6.10 9.20 4.04
CA LEU A 159 -7.27 8.32 4.12
C LEU A 159 -6.87 6.83 4.22
N ALA A 160 -5.70 6.48 3.72
CA ALA A 160 -5.18 5.12 3.80
C ALA A 160 -4.79 4.67 5.22
N MET A 161 -4.75 5.57 6.18
CA MET A 161 -4.62 5.22 7.60
C MET A 161 -5.86 4.51 8.14
N ILE A 162 -7.02 4.71 7.50
CA ILE A 162 -8.25 3.98 7.82
C ILE A 162 -8.09 2.57 7.21
N PRO A 163 -8.14 1.51 8.03
CA PRO A 163 -7.90 0.14 7.55
C PRO A 163 -8.91 -0.25 6.46
N GLY A 164 -8.43 -0.96 5.45
CA GLY A 164 -9.25 -1.35 4.29
C GLY A 164 -9.33 -0.31 3.17
N THR A 165 -8.91 0.94 3.39
CA THR A 165 -8.99 2.00 2.35
C THR A 165 -8.12 1.70 1.14
N SER A 166 -6.97 1.09 1.29
CA SER A 166 -5.90 0.93 0.30
C SER A 166 -5.12 2.24 0.05
N ARG A 167 -3.83 2.22 0.38
CA ARG A 167 -2.93 3.36 0.12
C ARG A 167 -2.81 3.63 -1.38
N SER A 168 -2.55 2.59 -2.17
CA SER A 168 -2.48 2.68 -3.64
C SER A 168 -3.82 3.11 -4.24
N GLY A 169 -4.93 2.57 -3.74
CA GLY A 169 -6.28 2.98 -4.17
C GLY A 169 -6.53 4.47 -3.93
N ALA A 170 -6.24 4.97 -2.74
CA ALA A 170 -6.44 6.37 -2.39
C ALA A 170 -5.59 7.31 -3.27
N THR A 171 -4.29 7.05 -3.37
CA THR A 171 -3.36 7.91 -4.12
C THR A 171 -3.57 7.86 -5.63
N ILE A 172 -3.85 6.70 -6.21
CA ILE A 172 -4.10 6.54 -7.64
C ILE A 172 -5.43 7.19 -8.03
N ILE A 173 -6.52 6.80 -7.37
CA ILE A 173 -7.86 7.32 -7.70
C ILE A 173 -7.96 8.81 -7.36
N GLY A 174 -7.42 9.23 -6.22
CA GLY A 174 -7.35 10.65 -5.86
C GLY A 174 -6.55 11.47 -6.88
N GLY A 175 -5.39 10.97 -7.32
CA GLY A 175 -4.59 11.60 -8.35
C GLY A 175 -5.35 11.74 -9.68
N MET A 176 -6.05 10.69 -10.11
CA MET A 176 -6.89 10.73 -11.33
C MET A 176 -8.00 11.78 -11.22
N LEU A 177 -8.70 11.86 -10.10
CA LEU A 177 -9.75 12.85 -9.86
C LEU A 177 -9.22 14.30 -9.87
N MET A 178 -7.92 14.47 -9.57
CA MET A 178 -7.23 15.76 -9.59
C MET A 178 -6.61 16.09 -10.97
N GLY A 179 -6.82 15.26 -11.98
CA GLY A 179 -6.39 15.50 -13.35
C GLY A 179 -5.04 14.87 -13.73
N LEU A 180 -4.51 13.94 -12.94
CA LEU A 180 -3.39 13.11 -13.35
C LEU A 180 -3.89 12.02 -14.32
N SER A 181 -3.08 11.68 -15.32
CA SER A 181 -3.31 10.48 -16.13
C SER A 181 -3.20 9.21 -15.23
N ARG A 182 -3.84 8.11 -15.66
CA ARG A 182 -3.71 6.83 -14.95
C ARG A 182 -2.26 6.47 -14.70
N LYS A 183 -1.41 6.62 -15.74
CA LYS A 183 0.02 6.34 -15.63
C LYS A 183 0.71 7.25 -14.61
N ALA A 184 0.53 8.57 -14.70
CA ALA A 184 1.15 9.51 -13.77
C ALA A 184 0.68 9.28 -12.32
N ALA A 185 -0.59 8.96 -12.12
CA ALA A 185 -1.14 8.66 -10.80
C ALA A 185 -0.53 7.39 -10.18
N ILE A 186 -0.35 6.32 -10.97
CA ILE A 186 0.31 5.08 -10.52
C ILE A 186 1.79 5.34 -10.25
N ASP A 187 2.50 5.96 -11.18
CA ASP A 187 3.92 6.25 -11.04
C ASP A 187 4.16 7.06 -9.75
N TYR A 188 3.39 8.14 -9.56
CA TYR A 188 3.52 8.96 -8.34
C TYR A 188 3.13 8.21 -7.06
N SER A 189 2.06 7.42 -7.10
CA SER A 189 1.67 6.54 -5.97
C SER A 189 2.81 5.61 -5.56
N PHE A 190 3.54 5.05 -6.52
CA PHE A 190 4.65 4.15 -6.25
C PHE A 190 5.89 4.89 -5.70
N PHE A 191 6.21 6.07 -6.24
CA PHE A 191 7.28 6.90 -5.66
C PHE A 191 6.95 7.35 -4.23
N LEU A 192 5.69 7.69 -3.97
CA LEU A 192 5.22 8.08 -2.65
C LEU A 192 5.20 6.89 -1.65
N ALA A 193 4.99 5.67 -2.16
CA ALA A 193 5.07 4.45 -1.36
C ALA A 193 6.45 4.20 -0.78
N MET A 194 7.52 4.53 -1.51
CA MET A 194 8.89 4.23 -1.08
C MET A 194 9.21 4.83 0.30
N PRO A 195 9.17 6.15 0.51
CA PRO A 195 9.45 6.71 1.82
C PRO A 195 8.37 6.31 2.86
N THR A 196 7.12 6.13 2.45
CA THR A 196 6.02 5.80 3.35
C THR A 196 6.18 4.39 3.96
N LEU A 197 6.39 3.36 3.12
CA LEU A 197 6.50 1.98 3.59
C LEU A 197 7.85 1.71 4.26
N ILE A 198 8.94 2.27 3.73
CA ILE A 198 10.26 2.14 4.38
C ILE A 198 10.24 2.82 5.75
N GLY A 199 9.69 4.03 5.84
CA GLY A 199 9.58 4.77 7.10
C GLY A 199 8.71 4.02 8.12
N ALA A 200 7.55 3.52 7.71
CA ALA A 200 6.68 2.72 8.56
C ALA A 200 7.36 1.42 9.03
N GLY A 201 8.05 0.71 8.12
CA GLY A 201 8.78 -0.52 8.43
C GLY A 201 9.90 -0.29 9.45
N VAL A 202 10.76 0.69 9.20
CA VAL A 202 11.85 1.05 10.12
C VAL A 202 11.31 1.48 11.48
N TYR A 203 10.28 2.33 11.50
CA TYR A 203 9.67 2.79 12.75
C TYR A 203 9.08 1.62 13.55
N SER A 204 8.33 0.72 12.91
CA SER A 204 7.71 -0.43 13.56
C SER A 204 8.74 -1.42 14.09
N LEU A 205 9.75 -1.78 13.29
CA LEU A 205 10.83 -2.68 13.70
C LEU A 205 11.60 -2.10 14.90
N PHE A 206 11.87 -0.80 14.89
CA PHE A 206 12.55 -0.15 16.01
C PHE A 206 11.69 -0.12 17.29
N LYS A 207 10.40 0.22 17.15
CA LYS A 207 9.46 0.33 18.25
C LYS A 207 9.22 -1.01 18.93
N GLU A 208 9.01 -2.05 18.12
CA GLU A 208 8.63 -3.39 18.59
C GLU A 208 9.83 -4.37 18.68
N ARG A 209 11.06 -3.85 18.67
CA ARG A 209 12.28 -4.66 18.66
C ARG A 209 12.39 -5.66 19.83
N ALA A 210 11.74 -5.37 20.94
CA ALA A 210 11.71 -6.25 22.10
C ALA A 210 10.94 -7.56 21.88
N LEU A 211 10.03 -7.59 20.88
CA LEU A 211 9.28 -8.79 20.50
C LEU A 211 10.08 -9.70 19.56
N LEU A 212 11.18 -9.21 19.01
CA LEU A 212 11.95 -9.90 17.96
C LEU A 212 13.17 -10.62 18.57
N SER A 213 13.46 -11.79 18.03
CA SER A 213 14.64 -12.60 18.36
C SER A 213 15.38 -13.05 17.09
N TRP A 214 16.64 -13.45 17.23
CA TRP A 214 17.39 -14.03 16.11
C TRP A 214 16.76 -15.31 15.54
N ALA A 215 15.96 -16.02 16.32
CA ALA A 215 15.22 -17.20 15.87
C ALA A 215 14.11 -16.85 14.87
N ASP A 216 13.66 -15.61 14.81
CA ASP A 216 12.62 -15.14 13.87
C ASP A 216 13.19 -14.80 12.49
N LEU A 217 14.52 -14.63 12.37
CA LEU A 217 15.16 -14.21 11.13
C LEU A 217 14.81 -15.07 9.91
N PRO A 218 14.75 -16.42 9.97
CA PRO A 218 14.36 -17.23 8.82
C PRO A 218 12.93 -16.94 8.33
N MET A 219 11.97 -16.75 9.26
CA MET A 219 10.58 -16.41 8.94
C MET A 219 10.51 -15.07 8.21
N PHE A 220 11.17 -14.04 8.76
CA PHE A 220 11.19 -12.71 8.17
C PHE A 220 11.89 -12.70 6.80
N ALA A 221 13.02 -13.40 6.67
CA ALA A 221 13.74 -13.50 5.40
C ALA A 221 12.88 -14.15 4.30
N VAL A 222 12.21 -15.25 4.60
CA VAL A 222 11.31 -15.93 3.66
C VAL A 222 10.16 -15.02 3.26
N GLY A 223 9.48 -14.40 4.24
CA GLY A 223 8.38 -13.47 3.96
C GLY A 223 8.80 -12.29 3.09
N LEU A 224 9.94 -11.66 3.38
CA LEU A 224 10.51 -10.56 2.61
C LEU A 224 10.82 -10.97 1.16
N VAL A 225 11.44 -12.14 0.96
CA VAL A 225 11.79 -12.63 -0.38
C VAL A 225 10.54 -12.91 -1.20
N PHE A 226 9.54 -13.58 -0.64
CA PHE A 226 8.30 -13.88 -1.34
C PHE A 226 7.47 -12.62 -1.60
N ALA A 227 7.44 -11.65 -0.67
CA ALA A 227 6.82 -10.35 -0.88
C ALA A 227 7.51 -9.58 -2.02
N PHE A 228 8.84 -9.56 -2.06
CA PHE A 228 9.60 -8.96 -3.14
C PHE A 228 9.29 -9.61 -4.50
N LEU A 229 9.35 -10.94 -4.60
CA LEU A 229 9.17 -11.65 -5.87
C LEU A 229 7.74 -11.47 -6.40
N SER A 230 6.73 -11.65 -5.55
CA SER A 230 5.33 -11.49 -5.94
C SER A 230 4.99 -10.04 -6.28
N ALA A 231 5.50 -9.07 -5.53
CA ALA A 231 5.36 -7.65 -5.82
C ALA A 231 6.02 -7.28 -7.16
N TRP A 232 7.21 -7.80 -7.45
CA TRP A 232 7.89 -7.54 -8.72
C TRP A 232 7.07 -7.99 -9.93
N VAL A 233 6.47 -9.18 -9.86
CA VAL A 233 5.57 -9.68 -10.89
C VAL A 233 4.31 -8.80 -10.97
N CYS A 234 3.69 -8.53 -9.82
CA CYS A 234 2.44 -7.76 -9.71
C CYS A 234 2.58 -6.33 -10.26
N VAL A 235 3.64 -5.61 -9.86
CA VAL A 235 3.89 -4.22 -10.30
C VAL A 235 4.10 -4.17 -11.82
N ARG A 236 4.91 -5.07 -12.37
CA ARG A 236 5.15 -5.14 -13.83
C ARG A 236 3.87 -5.49 -14.59
N TRP A 237 3.06 -6.39 -14.05
CA TRP A 237 1.77 -6.73 -14.63
C TRP A 237 0.81 -5.54 -14.56
N LEU A 238 0.69 -4.87 -13.42
CA LEU A 238 -0.20 -3.73 -13.25
C LEU A 238 0.13 -2.59 -14.22
N LEU A 239 1.40 -2.25 -14.40
CA LEU A 239 1.83 -1.20 -15.33
C LEU A 239 1.44 -1.52 -16.78
N ARG A 240 1.49 -2.80 -17.18
CA ARG A 240 1.01 -3.24 -18.50
C ARG A 240 -0.51 -3.24 -18.58
N TYR A 241 -1.17 -3.75 -17.54
CA TYR A 241 -2.62 -3.86 -17.47
C TYR A 241 -3.30 -2.49 -17.65
N ILE A 242 -2.85 -1.49 -16.89
CA ILE A 242 -3.51 -0.18 -16.84
C ILE A 242 -3.32 0.65 -18.12
N SER A 243 -2.36 0.31 -18.95
CA SER A 243 -2.19 0.98 -20.26
C SER A 243 -3.38 0.74 -21.20
N GLN A 244 -4.16 -0.31 -20.95
CA GLN A 244 -5.26 -0.74 -21.81
C GLN A 244 -6.59 -0.95 -21.08
N HIS A 245 -6.58 -0.97 -19.75
CA HIS A 245 -7.73 -1.33 -18.93
C HIS A 245 -8.03 -0.28 -17.84
N SER A 246 -9.26 -0.35 -17.32
CA SER A 246 -9.73 0.49 -16.22
C SER A 246 -9.55 -0.19 -14.85
N PHE A 247 -9.77 0.57 -13.77
CA PHE A 247 -9.78 0.04 -12.41
C PHE A 247 -11.12 -0.61 -12.00
N VAL A 248 -12.11 -0.68 -12.89
CA VAL A 248 -13.44 -1.27 -12.62
C VAL A 248 -13.40 -2.69 -12.06
N PRO A 249 -12.57 -3.63 -12.57
CA PRO A 249 -12.48 -4.97 -11.98
C PRO A 249 -12.03 -4.96 -10.52
N PHE A 250 -11.09 -4.09 -10.14
CA PHE A 250 -10.65 -3.94 -8.75
C PHE A 250 -11.75 -3.36 -7.85
N ALA A 251 -12.60 -2.49 -8.39
CA ALA A 251 -13.76 -1.96 -7.66
C ALA A 251 -14.75 -3.06 -7.28
N TRP A 252 -15.11 -3.92 -8.22
CA TRP A 252 -16.00 -5.05 -7.97
C TRP A 252 -15.38 -6.07 -7.02
N TYR A 253 -14.08 -6.35 -7.20
CA TYR A 253 -13.34 -7.18 -6.27
C TYR A 253 -13.43 -6.65 -4.83
N ARG A 254 -13.20 -5.34 -4.61
CA ARG A 254 -13.31 -4.70 -3.30
C ARG A 254 -14.68 -4.86 -2.69
N ILE A 255 -15.74 -4.60 -3.46
CA ILE A 255 -17.11 -4.74 -2.99
C ILE A 255 -17.40 -6.19 -2.55
N ALA A 256 -17.03 -7.16 -3.39
CA ALA A 256 -17.19 -8.58 -3.07
C ALA A 256 -16.38 -8.97 -1.82
N PHE A 257 -15.11 -8.54 -1.73
CA PHE A 257 -14.27 -8.84 -0.59
C PHE A 257 -14.78 -8.19 0.71
N GLY A 258 -15.31 -6.96 0.66
CA GLY A 258 -15.97 -6.33 1.80
C GLY A 258 -17.18 -7.13 2.31
N CYS A 259 -17.95 -7.74 1.40
CA CYS A 259 -19.02 -8.68 1.79
C CYS A 259 -18.45 -9.96 2.44
N VAL A 260 -17.31 -10.47 1.95
CA VAL A 260 -16.61 -11.62 2.58
C VAL A 260 -16.14 -11.26 3.99
N VAL A 261 -15.63 -10.07 4.21
CA VAL A 261 -15.22 -9.59 5.55
C VAL A 261 -16.42 -9.63 6.51
N LEU A 262 -17.59 -9.08 6.11
CA LEU A 262 -18.79 -9.10 6.95
C LEU A 262 -19.30 -10.52 7.21
N LEU A 263 -19.28 -11.37 6.20
CA LEU A 263 -19.73 -12.75 6.31
C LEU A 263 -18.83 -13.54 7.29
N THR A 264 -17.53 -13.51 7.09
CA THR A 264 -16.57 -14.26 7.93
C THR A 264 -16.52 -13.74 9.35
N TRP A 265 -16.73 -12.43 9.56
CA TRP A 265 -16.89 -11.85 10.88
C TRP A 265 -18.18 -12.31 11.56
N SER A 266 -19.32 -12.21 10.87
CA SER A 266 -20.62 -12.58 11.45
C SER A 266 -20.71 -14.07 11.82
N MET A 267 -19.97 -14.93 11.13
CA MET A 267 -19.87 -16.36 11.39
C MET A 267 -18.79 -16.72 12.43
N GLY A 268 -17.98 -15.74 12.88
CA GLY A 268 -16.89 -15.98 13.80
C GLY A 268 -15.72 -16.80 13.23
N TRP A 269 -15.57 -16.84 11.89
CA TRP A 269 -14.52 -17.63 11.23
C TRP A 269 -13.17 -16.95 11.22
N VAL A 270 -13.15 -15.64 11.36
CA VAL A 270 -11.94 -14.80 11.28
C VAL A 270 -11.98 -13.75 12.38
N ALA A 271 -10.88 -13.64 13.11
CA ALA A 271 -10.65 -12.55 14.06
C ALA A 271 -10.20 -11.28 13.31
N TRP A 272 -11.17 -10.41 12.99
CA TRP A 272 -10.93 -9.18 12.22
C TRP A 272 -10.48 -7.99 13.07
N ALA A 273 -10.62 -8.07 14.40
CA ALA A 273 -10.14 -7.06 15.33
C ALA A 273 -8.86 -7.54 16.00
N PRO A 274 -7.86 -6.66 16.22
CA PRO A 274 -6.78 -7.00 17.15
C PRO A 274 -7.35 -7.09 18.57
N ASP A 275 -7.07 -8.18 19.25
CA ASP A 275 -7.26 -8.28 20.71
C ASP A 275 -6.35 -7.30 21.45
#